data_65a489817f849afe94ba67399e6756bb
#
_entry.id   65a489817f849afe94ba67399e6756bb
#
_cell.length_a   1.000
_cell.length_b   1.000
_cell.length_c   1.000
_cell.angle_alpha   90.00
_cell.angle_beta   90.00
_cell.angle_gamma   90.00
#
_symmetry.space_group_name_H-M   'P 1'
#
loop_
_entity.id
_entity.type
_entity.pdbx_description
1 polymer ?
#
loop_
_entity_poly.entity_id
_entity_poly.type
_entity_poly.pdbx_seq_one_letter_code
_entity_poly.pdbx_strand_id
1 'polypeptide(L)'
;MPITSEGAVGESKKMVIEIKDVSKIYRLGEQNVPALKHVNLKVEEGRFMAIAGSSGSGKSTLLNIMGCIDTPSKGKVIIDGRDVSGQTPDELAEIRSRVIGFVFQTFNLLPVLSAEENVEYPLLQMPEISREERRERVHAYLGIVGLGKYAGHRPNQLSGGQRQRVAIARALVTNSRVVLADEPTANLDRRTGAGILDLMQKINQERGTTFVFSTHDRRVMERADTQVRMEDGRIMKLGLKLPDGSWKFVLDQSKGEEGPEINPEA
;
A
#
# COMPACT_ATOMS: atom_id res chain seq x y z
N MET A 1 27.82 -40.98 17.47
CA MET A 1 26.52 -40.32 17.57
C MET A 1 26.58 -39.07 16.66
N PRO A 2 25.84 -38.99 15.57
CA PRO A 2 25.82 -37.81 14.73
C PRO A 2 24.86 -36.79 15.34
N ILE A 3 25.35 -35.55 15.46
CA ILE A 3 24.57 -34.35 15.84
C ILE A 3 23.86 -33.90 14.58
N THR A 4 22.57 -34.14 14.52
CA THR A 4 21.67 -33.56 13.51
C THR A 4 21.37 -32.13 13.89
N SER A 5 21.96 -31.20 13.19
CA SER A 5 21.51 -29.79 13.16
C SER A 5 20.25 -29.69 12.29
N GLU A 6 19.09 -29.81 12.89
CA GLU A 6 17.83 -29.39 12.23
C GLU A 6 17.85 -27.88 12.05
N GLY A 7 18.11 -27.48 10.80
CA GLY A 7 17.98 -26.09 10.36
C GLY A 7 16.52 -25.64 10.49
N ALA A 8 16.31 -24.50 11.12
CA ALA A 8 15.02 -23.84 11.19
C ALA A 8 14.45 -23.68 9.79
N VAL A 9 13.38 -24.38 9.49
CA VAL A 9 12.54 -24.18 8.30
C VAL A 9 11.95 -22.78 8.45
N GLY A 10 12.45 -21.81 7.68
CA GLY A 10 11.90 -20.46 7.64
C GLY A 10 10.44 -20.54 7.24
N GLU A 11 9.54 -20.06 8.10
CA GLU A 11 8.12 -19.90 7.76
C GLU A 11 8.03 -19.14 6.44
N SER A 12 7.42 -19.75 5.43
CA SER A 12 7.14 -19.13 4.14
C SER A 12 6.28 -17.90 4.40
N LYS A 13 6.86 -16.69 4.28
CA LYS A 13 6.13 -15.46 4.51
C LYS A 13 4.98 -15.34 3.53
N LYS A 14 3.79 -15.07 4.06
CA LYS A 14 2.57 -14.96 3.26
C LYS A 14 2.66 -13.75 2.33
N MET A 15 2.39 -13.95 1.02
CA MET A 15 2.29 -12.88 0.05
C MET A 15 0.89 -12.26 0.09
N VAL A 16 0.81 -10.94 0.25
CA VAL A 16 -0.47 -10.22 0.21
C VAL A 16 -0.77 -9.72 -1.20
N ILE A 17 0.28 -9.37 -1.98
CA ILE A 17 0.15 -8.97 -3.39
C ILE A 17 1.27 -9.62 -4.19
N GLU A 18 0.92 -10.17 -5.38
CA GLU A 18 1.88 -10.62 -6.37
C GLU A 18 1.54 -10.01 -7.73
N ILE A 19 2.51 -9.37 -8.34
CA ILE A 19 2.48 -8.80 -9.68
C ILE A 19 3.38 -9.65 -10.56
N LYS A 20 2.82 -10.28 -11.62
CA LYS A 20 3.53 -11.22 -12.50
C LYS A 20 3.46 -10.75 -13.94
N ASP A 21 4.58 -10.28 -14.46
CA ASP A 21 4.77 -9.80 -15.84
C ASP A 21 3.73 -8.76 -16.28
N VAL A 22 3.38 -7.84 -15.37
CA VAL A 22 2.32 -6.86 -15.59
C VAL A 22 2.80 -5.74 -16.51
N SER A 23 2.01 -5.50 -17.56
CA SER A 23 2.13 -4.31 -18.42
C SER A 23 0.82 -3.56 -18.44
N LYS A 24 0.89 -2.22 -18.48
CA LYS A 24 -0.27 -1.32 -18.61
C LYS A 24 -0.05 -0.33 -19.71
N ILE A 25 -1.01 -0.24 -20.63
CA ILE A 25 -1.02 0.69 -21.74
C ILE A 25 -2.33 1.49 -21.65
N TYR A 26 -2.21 2.82 -21.57
CA TYR A 26 -3.35 3.72 -21.69
C TYR A 26 -3.52 4.17 -23.14
N ARG A 27 -4.75 4.24 -23.59
CA ARG A 27 -5.09 4.79 -24.90
C ARG A 27 -5.55 6.23 -24.73
N LEU A 28 -4.74 7.18 -25.24
CA LEU A 28 -5.04 8.61 -25.26
C LEU A 28 -5.31 9.04 -26.70
N GLY A 29 -6.59 9.06 -27.09
CA GLY A 29 -6.97 9.23 -28.48
C GLY A 29 -6.44 8.10 -29.35
N GLU A 30 -5.59 8.41 -30.33
CA GLU A 30 -4.95 7.42 -31.21
C GLU A 30 -3.59 6.92 -30.69
N GLN A 31 -3.06 7.52 -29.62
CA GLN A 31 -1.75 7.15 -29.07
C GLN A 31 -1.86 6.13 -27.95
N ASN A 32 -0.97 5.13 -27.99
CA ASN A 32 -0.77 4.15 -26.93
C ASN A 32 0.37 4.60 -26.02
N VAL A 33 0.08 4.88 -24.76
CA VAL A 33 1.07 5.31 -23.77
C VAL A 33 1.34 4.16 -22.80
N PRO A 34 2.51 3.50 -22.88
CA PRO A 34 2.89 2.43 -21.96
C PRO A 34 3.27 3.02 -20.60
N ALA A 35 2.46 2.75 -19.58
CA ALA A 35 2.69 3.21 -18.21
C ALA A 35 3.43 2.19 -17.35
N LEU A 36 3.27 0.88 -17.62
CA LEU A 36 4.04 -0.21 -17.00
C LEU A 36 4.50 -1.19 -18.06
N LYS A 37 5.71 -1.75 -17.87
CA LYS A 37 6.40 -2.64 -18.82
C LYS A 37 7.01 -3.82 -18.08
N HIS A 38 6.38 -5.00 -18.17
CA HIS A 38 6.89 -6.27 -17.64
C HIS A 38 7.27 -6.19 -16.15
N VAL A 39 6.39 -5.62 -15.33
CA VAL A 39 6.62 -5.42 -13.89
C VAL A 39 6.39 -6.74 -13.15
N ASN A 40 7.39 -7.14 -12.34
CA ASN A 40 7.31 -8.25 -11.40
C ASN A 40 7.57 -7.72 -9.99
N LEU A 41 6.66 -7.97 -9.04
CA LEU A 41 6.80 -7.52 -7.66
C LEU A 41 6.00 -8.43 -6.73
N LYS A 42 6.59 -8.76 -5.59
CA LYS A 42 5.92 -9.47 -4.48
C LYS A 42 5.90 -8.58 -3.24
N VAL A 43 4.77 -8.53 -2.57
CA VAL A 43 4.59 -7.82 -1.30
C VAL A 43 4.27 -8.83 -0.22
N GLU A 44 5.21 -9.05 0.70
CA GLU A 44 5.03 -9.88 1.88
C GLU A 44 4.13 -9.18 2.91
N GLU A 45 3.34 -9.95 3.65
CA GLU A 45 2.54 -9.43 4.77
C GLU A 45 3.42 -8.79 5.84
N GLY A 46 2.96 -7.68 6.42
CA GLY A 46 3.69 -6.94 7.46
C GLY A 46 4.83 -6.04 6.98
N ARG A 47 5.11 -5.96 5.67
CA ARG A 47 6.15 -5.09 5.14
C ARG A 47 5.77 -3.60 5.15
N PHE A 48 6.79 -2.78 5.30
CA PHE A 48 6.75 -1.32 5.11
C PHE A 48 7.55 -0.98 3.85
N MET A 49 6.88 -1.03 2.69
CA MET A 49 7.51 -0.92 1.37
C MET A 49 7.39 0.48 0.79
N ALA A 50 8.47 1.01 0.23
CA ALA A 50 8.49 2.26 -0.51
C ALA A 50 8.79 2.04 -1.99
N ILE A 51 7.91 2.54 -2.87
CA ILE A 51 8.08 2.57 -4.32
C ILE A 51 8.46 4.01 -4.70
N ALA A 52 9.71 4.21 -5.10
CA ALA A 52 10.27 5.50 -5.47
C ALA A 52 10.55 5.61 -6.97
N GLY A 53 10.58 6.84 -7.48
CA GLY A 53 10.89 7.15 -8.86
C GLY A 53 10.47 8.56 -9.23
N SER A 54 10.91 9.06 -10.38
CA SER A 54 10.52 10.37 -10.91
C SER A 54 9.01 10.46 -11.17
N SER A 55 8.51 11.67 -11.37
CA SER A 55 7.14 11.86 -11.88
C SER A 55 7.01 11.16 -13.24
N GLY A 56 5.87 10.47 -13.46
CA GLY A 56 5.64 9.72 -14.70
C GLY A 56 6.31 8.34 -14.75
N SER A 57 7.09 7.89 -13.74
CA SER A 57 7.74 6.58 -13.75
C SER A 57 6.80 5.37 -13.61
N GLY A 58 5.48 5.57 -13.43
CA GLY A 58 4.47 4.50 -13.33
C GLY A 58 4.07 4.12 -11.90
N LYS A 59 4.56 4.79 -10.85
CA LYS A 59 4.26 4.47 -9.43
C LYS A 59 2.76 4.44 -9.11
N SER A 60 2.04 5.53 -9.42
CA SER A 60 0.60 5.61 -9.14
C SER A 60 -0.19 4.61 -9.98
N THR A 61 0.24 4.32 -11.22
CA THR A 61 -0.37 3.26 -12.04
C THR A 61 -0.17 1.89 -11.40
N LEU A 62 1.04 1.58 -10.91
CA LEU A 62 1.30 0.32 -10.21
C LEU A 62 0.46 0.24 -8.94
N LEU A 63 0.40 1.32 -8.15
CA LEU A 63 -0.41 1.37 -6.94
C LEU A 63 -1.90 1.16 -7.23
N ASN A 64 -2.44 1.77 -8.30
CA ASN A 64 -3.83 1.62 -8.72
C ASN A 64 -4.15 0.18 -9.14
N ILE A 65 -3.23 -0.50 -9.84
CA ILE A 65 -3.39 -1.92 -10.20
C ILE A 65 -3.33 -2.81 -8.95
N MET A 66 -2.35 -2.59 -8.06
CA MET A 66 -2.25 -3.30 -6.78
C MET A 66 -3.50 -3.09 -5.92
N GLY A 67 -4.13 -1.95 -6.07
CA GLY A 67 -5.33 -1.54 -5.34
C GLY A 67 -6.65 -1.94 -5.99
N CYS A 68 -6.64 -2.69 -7.08
CA CYS A 68 -7.87 -3.03 -7.82
C CYS A 68 -8.69 -1.79 -8.25
N ILE A 69 -8.06 -0.62 -8.41
CA ILE A 69 -8.68 0.59 -8.99
C ILE A 69 -8.61 0.53 -10.51
N ASP A 70 -7.52 -0.06 -11.03
CA ASP A 70 -7.28 -0.25 -12.46
C ASP A 70 -6.88 -1.71 -12.71
N THR A 71 -6.98 -2.15 -13.97
CA THR A 71 -6.64 -3.52 -14.38
C THR A 71 -5.41 -3.52 -15.28
N PRO A 72 -4.58 -4.57 -15.26
CA PRO A 72 -3.44 -4.68 -16.16
C PRO A 72 -3.91 -4.88 -17.60
N SER A 73 -3.11 -4.39 -18.59
CA SER A 73 -3.33 -4.72 -20.00
C SER A 73 -2.81 -6.12 -20.35
N LYS A 74 -1.77 -6.60 -19.63
CA LYS A 74 -1.19 -7.95 -19.74
C LYS A 74 -0.60 -8.35 -18.39
N GLY A 75 -0.39 -9.65 -18.20
CA GLY A 75 0.17 -10.22 -16.98
C GLY A 75 -0.88 -10.57 -15.96
N LYS A 76 -0.45 -10.90 -14.73
CA LYS A 76 -1.32 -11.36 -13.65
C LYS A 76 -1.12 -10.55 -12.37
N VAL A 77 -2.22 -10.30 -11.68
CA VAL A 77 -2.26 -9.66 -10.35
C VAL A 77 -2.96 -10.63 -9.41
N ILE A 78 -2.28 -10.99 -8.33
CA ILE A 78 -2.82 -11.88 -7.30
C ILE A 78 -2.89 -11.09 -6.00
N ILE A 79 -4.08 -11.01 -5.40
CA ILE A 79 -4.33 -10.33 -4.12
C ILE A 79 -4.84 -11.36 -3.13
N ASP A 80 -4.13 -11.51 -2.00
CA ASP A 80 -4.44 -12.49 -0.95
C ASP A 80 -4.70 -13.90 -1.52
N GLY A 81 -3.87 -14.33 -2.49
CA GLY A 81 -3.95 -15.63 -3.14
C GLY A 81 -5.01 -15.74 -4.25
N ARG A 82 -5.79 -14.69 -4.55
CA ARG A 82 -6.81 -14.68 -5.60
C ARG A 82 -6.29 -13.96 -6.84
N ASP A 83 -6.37 -14.57 -8.02
CA ASP A 83 -6.09 -13.90 -9.30
C ASP A 83 -7.22 -12.92 -9.62
N VAL A 84 -6.87 -11.64 -9.73
CA VAL A 84 -7.82 -10.54 -9.97
C VAL A 84 -7.70 -9.96 -11.39
N SER A 85 -6.88 -10.54 -12.25
CA SER A 85 -6.47 -9.95 -13.53
C SER A 85 -7.61 -9.82 -14.55
N GLY A 86 -8.61 -10.71 -14.49
CA GLY A 86 -9.73 -10.73 -15.42
C GLY A 86 -11.08 -10.47 -14.76
N GLN A 87 -11.09 -9.95 -13.53
CA GLN A 87 -12.32 -9.75 -12.77
C GLN A 87 -13.08 -8.49 -13.20
N THR A 88 -14.38 -8.54 -12.99
CA THR A 88 -15.29 -7.42 -13.23
C THR A 88 -15.08 -6.30 -12.20
N PRO A 89 -15.50 -5.05 -12.49
CA PRO A 89 -15.42 -3.95 -11.54
C PRO A 89 -16.09 -4.24 -10.19
N ASP A 90 -17.20 -5.01 -10.17
CA ASP A 90 -17.92 -5.36 -8.95
C ASP A 90 -17.14 -6.38 -8.10
N GLU A 91 -16.57 -7.41 -8.71
CA GLU A 91 -15.70 -8.39 -8.03
C GLU A 91 -14.44 -7.71 -7.46
N LEU A 92 -13.85 -6.78 -8.23
CA LEU A 92 -12.73 -5.96 -7.75
C LEU A 92 -13.13 -5.06 -6.60
N ALA A 93 -14.37 -4.53 -6.59
CA ALA A 93 -14.88 -3.70 -5.50
C ALA A 93 -14.98 -4.49 -4.18
N GLU A 94 -15.42 -5.75 -4.24
CA GLU A 94 -15.47 -6.63 -3.07
C GLU A 94 -14.07 -6.87 -2.49
N ILE A 95 -13.09 -7.24 -3.33
CA ILE A 95 -11.70 -7.47 -2.88
C ILE A 95 -11.13 -6.19 -2.28
N ARG A 96 -11.34 -5.05 -2.97
CA ARG A 96 -10.87 -3.74 -2.51
C ARG A 96 -11.43 -3.37 -1.14
N SER A 97 -12.72 -3.62 -0.89
CA SER A 97 -13.36 -3.28 0.39
C SER A 97 -12.87 -4.13 1.56
N ARG A 98 -12.44 -5.38 1.31
CA ARG A 98 -12.09 -6.36 2.36
C ARG A 98 -10.59 -6.47 2.63
N VAL A 99 -9.74 -6.24 1.62
CA VAL A 99 -8.30 -6.54 1.70
C VAL A 99 -7.46 -5.28 1.67
N ILE A 100 -7.94 -4.21 1.00
CA ILE A 100 -7.11 -3.06 0.64
C ILE A 100 -7.65 -1.79 1.28
N GLY A 101 -6.79 -1.07 2.00
CA GLY A 101 -7.04 0.30 2.43
C GLY A 101 -6.31 1.29 1.52
N PHE A 102 -6.89 2.47 1.28
CA PHE A 102 -6.27 3.53 0.49
C PHE A 102 -6.06 4.80 1.29
N VAL A 103 -4.86 5.38 1.17
CA VAL A 103 -4.51 6.70 1.65
C VAL A 103 -4.02 7.52 0.46
N PHE A 104 -4.80 8.53 0.07
CA PHE A 104 -4.51 9.38 -1.09
C PHE A 104 -3.78 10.66 -0.69
N GLN A 105 -3.04 11.23 -1.63
CA GLN A 105 -2.35 12.51 -1.48
C GLN A 105 -3.30 13.64 -1.08
N THR A 106 -4.52 13.69 -1.63
CA THR A 106 -5.54 14.73 -1.40
C THR A 106 -6.55 14.35 -0.31
N PHE A 107 -6.23 13.35 0.52
CA PHE A 107 -7.08 12.79 1.60
C PHE A 107 -8.35 12.11 1.10
N ASN A 108 -9.00 12.60 0.05
CA ASN A 108 -10.26 12.13 -0.53
C ASN A 108 -11.37 11.87 0.52
N LEU A 109 -11.48 12.77 1.50
CA LEU A 109 -12.56 12.75 2.46
C LEU A 109 -13.83 13.34 1.84
N LEU A 110 -14.98 12.75 2.18
CA LEU A 110 -16.28 13.25 1.78
C LEU A 110 -16.59 14.52 2.62
N PRO A 111 -16.67 15.70 1.99
CA PRO A 111 -16.69 16.99 2.72
C PRO A 111 -17.98 17.21 3.52
N VAL A 112 -19.06 16.52 3.15
CA VAL A 112 -20.38 16.61 3.82
C VAL A 112 -20.46 15.72 5.06
N LEU A 113 -19.59 14.72 5.18
CA LEU A 113 -19.53 13.77 6.28
C LEU A 113 -18.56 14.24 7.36
N SER A 114 -18.86 13.91 8.63
CA SER A 114 -17.95 14.08 9.75
C SER A 114 -16.73 13.15 9.66
N ALA A 115 -15.76 13.27 10.57
CA ALA A 115 -14.63 12.38 10.65
C ALA A 115 -15.04 10.94 10.93
N GLU A 116 -15.97 10.72 11.87
CA GLU A 116 -16.50 9.38 12.18
C GLU A 116 -17.28 8.79 11.02
N GLU A 117 -18.13 9.56 10.34
CA GLU A 117 -18.87 9.11 9.16
C GLU A 117 -17.94 8.78 7.99
N ASN A 118 -16.86 9.55 7.77
CA ASN A 118 -15.83 9.23 6.78
C ASN A 118 -15.14 7.90 7.09
N VAL A 119 -14.84 7.63 8.37
CA VAL A 119 -14.23 6.36 8.81
C VAL A 119 -15.23 5.21 8.73
N GLU A 120 -16.51 5.43 9.05
CA GLU A 120 -17.56 4.42 8.98
C GLU A 120 -17.89 4.01 7.53
N TYR A 121 -17.74 4.93 6.57
CA TYR A 121 -18.21 4.78 5.19
C TYR A 121 -17.83 3.44 4.53
N PRO A 122 -16.59 2.94 4.59
CA PRO A 122 -16.25 1.62 4.02
C PRO A 122 -16.99 0.46 4.68
N LEU A 123 -17.29 0.55 5.97
CA LEU A 123 -17.98 -0.51 6.70
C LEU A 123 -19.47 -0.65 6.30
N LEU A 124 -20.06 0.37 5.68
CA LEU A 124 -21.42 0.30 5.15
C LEU A 124 -21.57 -0.70 3.99
N GLN A 125 -20.47 -1.07 3.35
CA GLN A 125 -20.42 -2.10 2.30
C GLN A 125 -20.25 -3.52 2.86
N MET A 126 -20.25 -3.68 4.18
CA MET A 126 -20.06 -4.94 4.89
C MET A 126 -21.33 -5.27 5.70
N PRO A 127 -22.36 -5.90 5.06
CA PRO A 127 -23.66 -6.15 5.69
C PRO A 127 -23.59 -7.09 6.90
N GLU A 128 -22.51 -7.89 7.00
CA GLU A 128 -22.23 -8.78 8.12
C GLU A 128 -21.84 -8.03 9.40
N ILE A 129 -21.43 -6.75 9.33
CA ILE A 129 -21.00 -5.98 10.49
C ILE A 129 -22.21 -5.21 11.06
N SER A 130 -22.57 -5.49 12.32
CA SER A 130 -23.67 -4.80 12.99
C SER A 130 -23.41 -3.31 13.18
N ARG A 131 -24.47 -2.54 13.44
CA ARG A 131 -24.34 -1.10 13.70
C ARG A 131 -23.50 -0.81 14.95
N GLU A 132 -23.67 -1.61 15.99
CA GLU A 132 -22.89 -1.52 17.22
C GLU A 132 -21.41 -1.75 16.94
N GLU A 133 -21.09 -2.82 16.26
CA GLU A 133 -19.71 -3.18 15.90
C GLU A 133 -19.06 -2.11 15.01
N ARG A 134 -19.79 -1.55 14.03
CA ARG A 134 -19.28 -0.44 13.22
C ARG A 134 -18.89 0.74 14.09
N ARG A 135 -19.77 1.15 15.00
CA ARG A 135 -19.52 2.26 15.91
C ARG A 135 -18.31 2.03 16.79
N GLU A 136 -18.18 0.86 17.38
CA GLU A 136 -17.02 0.48 18.20
C GLU A 136 -15.71 0.52 17.38
N ARG A 137 -15.70 -0.04 16.18
CA ARG A 137 -14.53 -0.01 15.29
C ARG A 137 -14.15 1.43 14.92
N VAL A 138 -15.11 2.27 14.54
CA VAL A 138 -14.87 3.67 14.19
C VAL A 138 -14.24 4.42 15.37
N HIS A 139 -14.79 4.30 16.57
CA HIS A 139 -14.24 4.95 17.77
C HIS A 139 -12.84 4.43 18.11
N ALA A 140 -12.60 3.12 18.00
CA ALA A 140 -11.29 2.52 18.22
C ALA A 140 -10.24 3.08 17.24
N TYR A 141 -10.54 3.13 15.94
CA TYR A 141 -9.61 3.63 14.94
C TYR A 141 -9.39 5.14 15.01
N LEU A 142 -10.42 5.93 15.35
CA LEU A 142 -10.23 7.36 15.65
C LEU A 142 -9.36 7.56 16.91
N GLY A 143 -9.48 6.68 17.89
CA GLY A 143 -8.58 6.65 19.05
C GLY A 143 -7.12 6.37 18.69
N ILE A 144 -6.87 5.35 17.86
CA ILE A 144 -5.54 4.97 17.38
C ILE A 144 -4.83 6.13 16.68
N VAL A 145 -5.56 6.88 15.85
CA VAL A 145 -5.01 8.05 15.15
C VAL A 145 -5.02 9.34 15.98
N GLY A 146 -5.51 9.28 17.24
CA GLY A 146 -5.54 10.42 18.18
C GLY A 146 -6.61 11.47 17.86
N LEU A 147 -7.73 11.06 17.25
CA LEU A 147 -8.81 11.97 16.81
C LEU A 147 -10.14 11.74 17.51
N GLY A 148 -10.22 10.98 18.60
CA GLY A 148 -11.50 10.69 19.28
C GLY A 148 -12.34 11.93 19.59
N LYS A 149 -11.71 13.02 20.06
CA LYS A 149 -12.40 14.29 20.35
C LYS A 149 -12.84 15.11 19.12
N TYR A 150 -12.39 14.70 17.93
CA TYR A 150 -12.73 15.36 16.67
C TYR A 150 -13.72 14.54 15.82
N ALA A 151 -14.30 13.46 16.36
CA ALA A 151 -15.18 12.53 15.65
C ALA A 151 -16.30 13.25 14.86
N GLY A 152 -16.99 14.21 15.50
CA GLY A 152 -18.08 14.99 14.88
C GLY A 152 -17.63 16.14 13.96
N HIS A 153 -16.31 16.40 13.80
CA HIS A 153 -15.83 17.49 12.94
C HIS A 153 -15.86 17.10 11.46
N ARG A 154 -16.24 18.05 10.60
CA ARG A 154 -16.17 17.89 9.15
C ARG A 154 -14.77 18.22 8.63
N PRO A 155 -14.39 17.74 7.41
CA PRO A 155 -13.06 17.96 6.86
C PRO A 155 -12.60 19.42 6.79
N ASN A 156 -13.52 20.37 6.58
CA ASN A 156 -13.21 21.81 6.57
C ASN A 156 -12.89 22.39 7.97
N GLN A 157 -13.22 21.67 9.04
CA GLN A 157 -12.92 22.04 10.43
C GLN A 157 -11.63 21.38 10.94
N LEU A 158 -10.95 20.58 10.11
CA LEU A 158 -9.78 19.81 10.45
C LEU A 158 -8.52 20.36 9.76
N SER A 159 -7.40 20.35 10.47
CA SER A 159 -6.09 20.64 9.86
C SER A 159 -5.70 19.59 8.83
N GLY A 160 -4.71 19.87 7.96
CA GLY A 160 -4.20 18.92 6.98
C GLY A 160 -3.77 17.59 7.60
N GLY A 161 -3.02 17.64 8.70
CA GLY A 161 -2.58 16.45 9.44
C GLY A 161 -3.74 15.69 10.09
N GLN A 162 -4.78 16.39 10.58
CA GLN A 162 -5.97 15.73 11.10
C GLN A 162 -6.76 15.05 9.97
N ARG A 163 -6.94 15.69 8.82
CA ARG A 163 -7.56 15.06 7.63
C ARG A 163 -6.83 13.82 7.20
N GLN A 164 -5.49 13.85 7.18
CA GLN A 164 -4.68 12.67 6.85
C GLN A 164 -4.88 11.54 7.86
N ARG A 165 -4.95 11.86 9.15
CA ARG A 165 -5.25 10.85 10.19
C ARG A 165 -6.64 10.24 10.03
N VAL A 166 -7.65 11.00 9.64
CA VAL A 166 -8.99 10.46 9.28
C VAL A 166 -8.88 9.52 8.08
N ALA A 167 -8.13 9.90 7.03
CA ALA A 167 -7.94 9.04 5.85
C ALA A 167 -7.22 7.72 6.21
N ILE A 168 -6.24 7.77 7.12
CA ILE A 168 -5.56 6.56 7.64
C ILE A 168 -6.54 5.69 8.44
N ALA A 169 -7.32 6.27 9.34
CA ALA A 169 -8.33 5.52 10.12
C ALA A 169 -9.34 4.86 9.18
N ARG A 170 -9.83 5.57 8.15
CA ARG A 170 -10.71 5.04 7.11
C ARG A 170 -10.11 3.87 6.35
N ALA A 171 -8.83 3.95 6.03
CA ALA A 171 -8.12 2.88 5.32
C ALA A 171 -7.95 1.60 6.17
N LEU A 172 -7.93 1.73 7.49
CA LEU A 172 -7.66 0.64 8.44
C LEU A 172 -8.92 0.02 9.04
N VAL A 173 -10.05 0.73 9.06
CA VAL A 173 -11.26 0.33 9.80
C VAL A 173 -11.87 -0.99 9.35
N THR A 174 -11.64 -1.38 8.09
CA THR A 174 -12.04 -2.66 7.50
C THR A 174 -11.12 -3.83 7.88
N ASN A 175 -10.10 -3.61 8.73
CA ASN A 175 -9.04 -4.57 9.03
C ASN A 175 -8.26 -4.98 7.76
N SER A 176 -8.01 -4.01 6.88
CA SER A 176 -7.26 -4.21 5.63
C SER A 176 -5.90 -4.86 5.88
N ARG A 177 -5.56 -5.87 5.07
CA ARG A 177 -4.24 -6.53 5.14
C ARG A 177 -3.13 -5.67 4.58
N VAL A 178 -3.46 -4.82 3.62
CA VAL A 178 -2.51 -3.88 2.99
C VAL A 178 -3.13 -2.50 2.87
N VAL A 179 -2.36 -1.49 3.21
CA VAL A 179 -2.68 -0.08 2.98
C VAL A 179 -1.75 0.46 1.91
N LEU A 180 -2.36 0.90 0.81
CA LEU A 180 -1.68 1.56 -0.30
C LEU A 180 -1.75 3.07 -0.09
N ALA A 181 -0.59 3.73 -0.03
CA ALA A 181 -0.48 5.15 0.26
C ALA A 181 0.21 5.90 -0.89
N ASP A 182 -0.55 6.71 -1.61
CA ASP A 182 -0.01 7.55 -2.69
C ASP A 182 0.38 8.92 -2.15
N GLU A 183 1.68 9.20 -2.07
CA GLU A 183 2.28 10.45 -1.58
C GLU A 183 1.63 10.97 -0.27
N PRO A 184 1.54 10.17 0.80
CA PRO A 184 0.71 10.48 1.97
C PRO A 184 1.17 11.68 2.79
N THR A 185 2.33 12.24 2.51
CA THR A 185 2.92 13.41 3.21
C THR A 185 3.08 14.63 2.34
N ALA A 186 2.78 14.56 1.03
CA ALA A 186 3.08 15.62 0.07
C ALA A 186 2.37 16.95 0.38
N ASN A 187 1.16 16.91 0.94
CA ASN A 187 0.36 18.09 1.27
C ASN A 187 0.48 18.52 2.75
N LEU A 188 1.54 18.08 3.44
CA LEU A 188 1.77 18.36 4.85
C LEU A 188 3.11 19.08 5.06
N ASP A 189 3.16 19.94 6.07
CA ASP A 189 4.43 20.47 6.54
C ASP A 189 5.35 19.35 7.07
N ARG A 190 6.64 19.65 7.16
CA ARG A 190 7.67 18.65 7.49
C ARG A 190 7.41 17.96 8.85
N ARG A 191 6.98 18.70 9.87
CA ARG A 191 6.75 18.17 11.22
C ARG A 191 5.51 17.29 11.25
N THR A 192 4.42 17.75 10.67
CA THR A 192 3.17 17.00 10.56
C THR A 192 3.38 15.73 9.74
N GLY A 193 4.07 15.82 8.59
CA GLY A 193 4.38 14.67 7.76
C GLY A 193 5.22 13.61 8.50
N ALA A 194 6.24 14.02 9.27
CA ALA A 194 7.00 13.09 10.11
C ALA A 194 6.10 12.36 11.12
N GLY A 195 5.21 13.08 11.82
CA GLY A 195 4.28 12.48 12.77
C GLY A 195 3.26 11.53 12.13
N ILE A 196 2.89 11.74 10.86
CA ILE A 196 2.07 10.79 10.09
C ILE A 196 2.84 9.50 9.80
N LEU A 197 4.11 9.61 9.37
CA LEU A 197 4.94 8.43 9.09
C LEU A 197 5.22 7.63 10.37
N ASP A 198 5.48 8.30 11.49
CA ASP A 198 5.69 7.65 12.78
C ASP A 198 4.43 6.89 13.23
N LEU A 199 3.24 7.47 13.03
CA LEU A 199 1.96 6.80 13.27
C LEU A 199 1.80 5.55 12.40
N MET A 200 2.06 5.64 11.08
CA MET A 200 1.92 4.51 10.15
C MET A 200 2.94 3.40 10.49
N GLN A 201 4.18 3.77 10.84
CA GLN A 201 5.20 2.81 11.27
C GLN A 201 4.83 2.10 12.57
N LYS A 202 4.28 2.83 13.54
CA LYS A 202 3.77 2.25 14.78
C LYS A 202 2.64 1.24 14.50
N ILE A 203 1.68 1.59 13.64
CA ILE A 203 0.58 0.69 13.26
C ILE A 203 1.13 -0.57 12.57
N ASN A 204 2.12 -0.44 11.68
CA ASN A 204 2.78 -1.58 11.03
C ASN A 204 3.40 -2.51 12.07
N GLN A 205 4.19 -1.97 13.01
CA GLN A 205 4.89 -2.75 14.03
C GLN A 205 3.94 -3.42 15.04
N GLU A 206 2.90 -2.72 15.49
CA GLU A 206 1.99 -3.22 16.53
C GLU A 206 0.89 -4.14 15.99
N ARG A 207 0.48 -3.96 14.73
CA ARG A 207 -0.66 -4.67 14.14
C ARG A 207 -0.30 -5.57 12.96
N GLY A 208 0.95 -5.56 12.51
CA GLY A 208 1.39 -6.31 11.34
C GLY A 208 0.77 -5.82 10.03
N THR A 209 0.14 -4.64 10.00
CA THR A 209 -0.47 -4.09 8.77
C THR A 209 0.61 -3.82 7.73
N THR A 210 0.43 -4.32 6.53
CA THR A 210 1.33 -4.06 5.39
C THR A 210 1.10 -2.65 4.87
N PHE A 211 2.18 -1.89 4.62
CA PHE A 211 2.10 -0.59 3.97
C PHE A 211 2.93 -0.57 2.69
N VAL A 212 2.34 -0.05 1.61
CA VAL A 212 3.04 0.19 0.35
C VAL A 212 2.86 1.66 -0.03
N PHE A 213 3.96 2.37 -0.13
CA PHE A 213 4.00 3.80 -0.43
C PHE A 213 4.45 4.05 -1.87
N SER A 214 3.74 4.86 -2.61
CA SER A 214 4.27 5.57 -3.77
C SER A 214 4.81 6.91 -3.27
N THR A 215 6.10 7.20 -3.45
CA THR A 215 6.68 8.41 -2.88
C THR A 215 7.98 8.88 -3.54
N HIS A 216 8.27 10.16 -3.40
CA HIS A 216 9.59 10.76 -3.60
C HIS A 216 10.21 11.27 -2.29
N ASP A 217 9.53 11.10 -1.16
CA ASP A 217 9.96 11.56 0.17
C ASP A 217 11.02 10.62 0.76
N ARG A 218 12.24 11.13 0.95
CA ARG A 218 13.34 10.38 1.58
C ARG A 218 13.00 9.84 2.96
N ARG A 219 12.15 10.54 3.73
CA ARG A 219 11.74 10.11 5.08
C ARG A 219 10.95 8.80 5.05
N VAL A 220 10.16 8.57 4.00
CA VAL A 220 9.47 7.27 3.78
C VAL A 220 10.49 6.21 3.42
N MET A 221 11.41 6.53 2.49
CA MET A 221 12.46 5.60 2.05
C MET A 221 13.34 5.13 3.21
N GLU A 222 13.75 6.03 4.10
CA GLU A 222 14.60 5.72 5.26
C GLU A 222 13.91 4.78 6.27
N ARG A 223 12.58 4.86 6.39
CA ARG A 223 11.77 3.98 7.27
C ARG A 223 11.44 2.63 6.66
N ALA A 224 11.48 2.54 5.33
CA ALA A 224 11.10 1.33 4.62
C ALA A 224 12.05 0.15 4.93
N ASP A 225 11.48 -1.05 5.03
CA ASP A 225 12.23 -2.30 5.06
C ASP A 225 12.41 -2.89 3.64
N THR A 226 11.61 -2.41 2.69
CA THR A 226 11.68 -2.78 1.28
C THR A 226 11.62 -1.53 0.42
N GLN A 227 12.58 -1.37 -0.48
CA GLN A 227 12.64 -0.25 -1.42
C GLN A 227 12.59 -0.73 -2.85
N VAL A 228 11.68 -0.15 -3.64
CA VAL A 228 11.54 -0.37 -5.07
C VAL A 228 11.84 0.93 -5.79
N ARG A 229 12.72 0.94 -6.77
CA ARG A 229 12.96 2.09 -7.65
C ARG A 229 12.37 1.82 -9.02
N MET A 230 11.50 2.71 -9.46
CA MET A 230 10.89 2.67 -10.78
C MET A 230 11.42 3.76 -11.70
N GLU A 231 11.57 3.42 -13.00
CA GLU A 231 11.92 4.33 -14.08
C GLU A 231 11.24 3.85 -15.36
N ASP A 232 10.62 4.75 -16.11
CA ASP A 232 9.95 4.49 -17.40
C ASP A 232 9.04 3.25 -17.43
N GLY A 233 8.28 3.05 -16.35
CA GLY A 233 7.34 1.94 -16.22
C GLY A 233 7.98 0.60 -15.84
N ARG A 234 9.26 0.55 -15.48
CA ARG A 234 10.00 -0.65 -15.07
C ARG A 234 10.49 -0.56 -13.65
N ILE A 235 10.69 -1.70 -13.00
CA ILE A 235 11.43 -1.77 -11.75
C ILE A 235 12.92 -1.90 -12.09
N MET A 236 13.69 -0.88 -11.71
CA MET A 236 15.14 -0.82 -11.94
C MET A 236 15.93 -1.38 -10.76
N LYS A 237 15.39 -1.26 -9.54
CA LYS A 237 16.06 -1.69 -8.31
C LYS A 237 15.07 -2.16 -7.27
N LEU A 238 15.39 -3.27 -6.63
CA LEU A 238 14.66 -3.79 -5.47
C LEU A 238 15.67 -4.10 -4.37
N GLY A 239 15.51 -3.49 -3.20
CA GLY A 239 16.34 -3.69 -2.02
C GLY A 239 15.50 -4.14 -0.83
N LEU A 240 16.05 -5.08 -0.07
CA LEU A 240 15.51 -5.55 1.22
C LEU A 240 16.48 -5.11 2.32
N LYS A 241 15.95 -4.50 3.37
CA LYS A 241 16.72 -4.14 4.57
C LYS A 241 16.94 -5.38 5.42
N LEU A 242 18.20 -5.66 5.74
CA LEU A 242 18.58 -6.78 6.60
C LEU A 242 18.48 -6.39 8.08
N PRO A 243 18.47 -7.36 9.02
CA PRO A 243 18.39 -7.09 10.46
C PRO A 243 19.54 -6.23 11.01
N ASP A 244 20.71 -6.26 10.37
CA ASP A 244 21.87 -5.42 10.71
C ASP A 244 21.77 -3.99 10.16
N GLY A 245 20.66 -3.66 9.49
CA GLY A 245 20.42 -2.35 8.87
C GLY A 245 21.02 -2.16 7.48
N SER A 246 21.82 -3.12 6.98
CA SER A 246 22.35 -3.11 5.61
C SER A 246 21.26 -3.45 4.58
N TRP A 247 21.55 -3.20 3.29
CA TRP A 247 20.61 -3.46 2.19
C TRP A 247 21.10 -4.61 1.31
N LYS A 248 20.25 -5.62 1.10
CA LYS A 248 20.43 -6.65 0.08
C LYS A 248 19.63 -6.26 -1.15
N PHE A 249 20.29 -6.09 -2.29
CA PHE A 249 19.62 -5.86 -3.57
C PHE A 249 19.34 -7.19 -4.26
N VAL A 250 18.08 -7.42 -4.60
CA VAL A 250 17.60 -8.62 -5.32
C VAL A 250 17.38 -8.34 -6.79
N LEU A 251 17.31 -7.06 -7.18
CA LEU A 251 17.32 -6.57 -8.56
C LEU A 251 18.09 -5.24 -8.59
N ASP A 252 19.05 -5.09 -9.49
CA ASP A 252 19.77 -3.84 -9.74
C ASP A 252 20.15 -3.72 -11.23
N GLN A 253 19.21 -3.21 -12.04
CA GLN A 253 19.42 -2.95 -13.47
C GLN A 253 20.12 -1.60 -13.74
N SER A 254 20.35 -0.78 -12.71
CA SER A 254 21.02 0.53 -12.86
C SER A 254 22.49 0.41 -13.28
N LYS A 255 23.09 -0.76 -13.14
CA LYS A 255 24.49 -1.05 -13.47
C LYS A 255 24.70 -1.70 -14.84
N GLY A 256 23.63 -1.90 -15.64
CA GLY A 256 23.73 -2.57 -16.94
C GLY A 256 24.05 -4.07 -16.86
N GLU A 257 24.08 -4.66 -15.68
CA GLU A 257 24.18 -6.10 -15.49
C GLU A 257 22.77 -6.68 -15.42
N GLU A 258 22.48 -7.67 -16.26
CA GLU A 258 21.31 -8.53 -16.07
C GLU A 258 21.45 -9.20 -14.71
N GLY A 259 20.69 -8.71 -13.73
CA GLY A 259 20.60 -9.36 -12.44
C GLY A 259 20.10 -10.79 -12.62
N PRO A 260 20.44 -11.73 -11.70
CA PRO A 260 19.98 -13.11 -11.81
C PRO A 260 18.46 -13.10 -11.95
N GLU A 261 17.95 -13.87 -12.92
CA GLU A 261 16.52 -14.12 -13.08
C GLU A 261 15.94 -14.45 -11.71
N ILE A 262 14.90 -13.71 -11.32
CA ILE A 262 14.18 -13.99 -10.08
C ILE A 262 13.53 -15.34 -10.27
N ASN A 263 14.21 -16.41 -9.82
CA ASN A 263 13.65 -17.74 -9.84
C ASN A 263 12.37 -17.71 -8.97
N PRO A 264 11.19 -17.95 -9.53
CA PRO A 264 9.94 -17.91 -8.78
C PRO A 264 9.80 -19.03 -7.74
N GLU A 265 10.79 -19.95 -7.65
CA GLU A 265 10.78 -21.12 -6.76
C GLU A 265 11.91 -21.10 -5.70
N ALA A 266 12.63 -19.99 -5.50
CA ALA A 266 13.68 -19.90 -4.49
C ALA A 266 13.22 -19.06 -3.27
#